data_58f1724c3beeefa0ae18a0ff841c9e36
#
_entry.id   58f1724c3beeefa0ae18a0ff841c9e36
#
_cell.length_a   1.000
_cell.length_b   1.000
_cell.length_c   1.000
_cell.angle_alpha   90.00
_cell.angle_beta   90.00
_cell.angle_gamma   90.00
#
_symmetry.space_group_name_H-M   'P 1'
#
loop_
_entity.id
_entity.type
_entity.pdbx_description
1 polymer ?
#
loop_
_entity_poly.entity_id
_entity_poly.type
_entity_poly.pdbx_seq_one_letter_code
_entity_poly.pdbx_strand_id
1 'polypeptide(L)'
;MILWWANLGGPKAVPGTYGVHLNYNGSVQSEEFEILADPRAEASVAEMQEQYDFITEINTTVDLAHQSIKKIRAINKKLDAFVGAYSSDDSVEDLVAKAKDLKEQFSEVEKALYQTQNRSGQDPLNFPIRLTNKLAHLNSLVSLDDFGPTVQDRAVKAELTTKIEEQLARFDALIEKEIDAFNEAFNQKQLPFLQLKD
;
A
#
# COMPACT_ATOMS: atom_id res chain seq x y z
N MET A 1 8.79 -3.53 5.65
CA MET A 1 7.37 -3.58 6.09
C MET A 1 7.15 -4.87 6.85
N ILE A 2 6.45 -4.82 7.98
CA ILE A 2 6.20 -5.98 8.85
C ILE A 2 4.70 -6.25 8.78
N LEU A 3 4.32 -7.38 8.19
CA LEU A 3 2.96 -7.87 8.14
C LEU A 3 2.89 -9.23 8.85
N TRP A 4 1.84 -9.43 9.64
CA TRP A 4 1.63 -10.63 10.41
C TRP A 4 0.77 -11.62 9.63
N TRP A 5 1.28 -12.83 9.40
CA TRP A 5 0.56 -13.90 8.70
C TRP A 5 -0.02 -13.49 7.34
N ALA A 6 0.55 -12.48 6.70
CA ALA A 6 0.11 -12.00 5.40
C ALA A 6 0.97 -12.59 4.29
N ASN A 7 0.33 -13.12 3.27
CA ASN A 7 0.98 -13.55 2.05
C ASN A 7 0.87 -12.43 1.00
N LEU A 8 2.02 -11.95 0.50
CA LEU A 8 2.12 -10.99 -0.60
C LEU A 8 2.68 -11.65 -1.88
N GLY A 9 2.78 -12.97 -1.92
CA GLY A 9 3.08 -13.71 -3.12
C GLY A 9 1.97 -13.59 -4.16
N GLY A 10 2.29 -13.82 -5.44
CA GLY A 10 1.29 -13.93 -6.48
C GLY A 10 0.39 -15.15 -6.25
N PRO A 11 -0.81 -15.17 -6.84
CA PRO A 11 -1.66 -16.34 -6.86
C PRO A 11 -1.00 -17.50 -7.63
N LYS A 12 -1.45 -18.72 -7.41
CA LYS A 12 -1.06 -19.87 -8.24
C LYS A 12 -1.49 -19.63 -9.69
N ALA A 13 -0.65 -20.02 -10.63
CA ALA A 13 -1.03 -20.03 -12.05
C ALA A 13 -2.21 -21.00 -12.27
N VAL A 14 -3.22 -20.56 -12.99
CA VAL A 14 -4.37 -21.39 -13.34
C VAL A 14 -3.97 -22.40 -14.44
N PRO A 15 -4.48 -23.63 -14.43
CA PRO A 15 -4.23 -24.57 -15.52
C PRO A 15 -4.58 -23.99 -16.89
N GLY A 16 -3.68 -24.14 -17.87
CA GLY A 16 -3.83 -23.57 -19.22
C GLY A 16 -2.49 -23.44 -19.95
N THR A 17 -2.53 -22.86 -21.15
CA THR A 17 -1.34 -22.66 -22.00
C THR A 17 -0.64 -21.36 -21.63
N TYR A 18 0.67 -21.42 -21.46
CA TYR A 18 1.54 -20.31 -21.10
C TYR A 18 2.70 -20.16 -22.08
N GLY A 19 3.12 -18.93 -22.33
CA GLY A 19 4.32 -18.62 -23.09
C GLY A 19 5.50 -18.26 -22.19
N VAL A 20 6.69 -18.76 -22.52
CA VAL A 20 7.96 -18.32 -21.93
C VAL A 20 8.80 -17.60 -22.96
N HIS A 21 9.35 -16.44 -22.60
CA HIS A 21 10.22 -15.64 -23.45
C HIS A 21 11.60 -15.50 -22.82
N LEU A 22 12.62 -16.01 -23.50
CA LEU A 22 14.02 -15.83 -23.13
C LEU A 22 14.61 -14.66 -23.91
N ASN A 23 15.01 -13.61 -23.22
CA ASN A 23 15.72 -12.46 -23.78
C ASN A 23 17.23 -12.58 -23.48
N TYR A 24 18.06 -12.71 -24.50
CA TYR A 24 19.51 -12.78 -24.36
C TYR A 24 20.21 -11.99 -25.47
N ASN A 25 21.04 -11.03 -25.12
CA ASN A 25 21.81 -10.19 -26.05
C ASN A 25 20.96 -9.60 -27.21
N GLY A 26 19.71 -9.20 -26.95
CA GLY A 26 18.80 -8.62 -27.93
C GLY A 26 18.07 -9.66 -28.81
N SER A 27 18.34 -10.94 -28.63
CA SER A 27 17.58 -12.03 -29.25
C SER A 27 16.49 -12.52 -28.31
N VAL A 28 15.30 -12.81 -28.88
CA VAL A 28 14.16 -13.35 -28.13
C VAL A 28 13.86 -14.74 -28.69
N GLN A 29 13.80 -15.72 -27.81
CA GLN A 29 13.25 -17.05 -28.11
C GLN A 29 11.97 -17.24 -27.31
N SER A 30 10.96 -17.86 -27.91
CA SER A 30 9.65 -18.07 -27.28
C SER A 30 9.21 -19.51 -27.47
N GLU A 31 8.71 -20.08 -26.37
CA GLU A 31 8.13 -21.44 -26.36
C GLU A 31 6.80 -21.40 -25.60
N GLU A 32 5.93 -22.34 -25.93
CA GLU A 32 4.67 -22.55 -25.22
C GLU A 32 4.73 -23.85 -24.40
N PHE A 33 4.07 -23.84 -23.24
CA PHE A 33 3.91 -25.01 -22.38
C PHE A 33 2.55 -25.00 -21.72
N GLU A 34 2.09 -26.15 -21.27
CA GLU A 34 0.81 -26.30 -20.60
C GLU A 34 1.01 -26.56 -19.10
N ILE A 35 0.26 -25.85 -18.26
CA ILE A 35 0.10 -26.14 -16.84
C ILE A 35 -1.16 -26.99 -16.69
N LEU A 36 -1.00 -28.20 -16.20
CA LEU A 36 -2.10 -29.14 -15.96
C LEU A 36 -2.64 -28.97 -14.55
N ALA A 37 -3.95 -29.19 -14.37
CA ALA A 37 -4.54 -29.33 -13.05
C ALA A 37 -4.02 -30.59 -12.34
N ASP A 38 -3.85 -30.54 -11.01
CA ASP A 38 -3.57 -31.75 -10.24
C ASP A 38 -4.80 -32.69 -10.36
N PRO A 39 -4.61 -33.92 -10.85
CA PRO A 39 -5.73 -34.85 -11.06
C PRO A 39 -6.44 -35.28 -9.75
N ARG A 40 -5.85 -34.96 -8.61
CA ARG A 40 -6.43 -35.17 -7.28
C ARG A 40 -7.24 -34.00 -6.76
N ALA A 41 -7.10 -32.81 -7.41
CA ALA A 41 -7.85 -31.63 -7.02
C ALA A 41 -9.33 -31.79 -7.42
N GLU A 42 -10.23 -31.51 -6.48
CA GLU A 42 -11.67 -31.54 -6.73
C GLU A 42 -12.19 -30.21 -7.29
N ALA A 43 -11.40 -29.13 -7.14
CA ALA A 43 -11.74 -27.80 -7.64
C ALA A 43 -11.71 -27.76 -9.19
N SER A 44 -12.70 -27.10 -9.74
CA SER A 44 -12.75 -26.82 -11.19
C SER A 44 -11.76 -25.73 -11.59
N VAL A 45 -11.36 -25.70 -12.86
CA VAL A 45 -10.53 -24.63 -13.43
C VAL A 45 -11.21 -23.25 -13.25
N ALA A 46 -12.53 -23.19 -13.32
CA ALA A 46 -13.27 -21.96 -13.09
C ALA A 46 -13.13 -21.43 -11.65
N GLU A 47 -13.17 -22.32 -10.65
CA GLU A 47 -12.95 -21.95 -9.24
C GLU A 47 -11.50 -21.51 -9.00
N MET A 48 -10.53 -22.18 -9.63
CA MET A 48 -9.12 -21.75 -9.59
C MET A 48 -8.93 -20.36 -10.21
N GLN A 49 -9.65 -20.04 -11.30
CA GLN A 49 -9.62 -18.72 -11.91
C GLN A 49 -10.26 -17.67 -10.97
N GLU A 50 -11.39 -17.97 -10.34
CA GLU A 50 -12.01 -17.07 -9.38
C GLU A 50 -11.08 -16.79 -8.19
N GLN A 51 -10.35 -17.80 -7.70
CA GLN A 51 -9.35 -17.63 -6.65
C GLN A 51 -8.19 -16.72 -7.11
N TYR A 52 -7.67 -16.96 -8.33
CA TYR A 52 -6.63 -16.15 -8.93
C TYR A 52 -7.02 -14.67 -9.03
N ASP A 53 -8.21 -14.40 -9.55
CA ASP A 53 -8.71 -13.04 -9.74
C ASP A 53 -8.91 -12.36 -8.38
N PHE A 54 -9.47 -13.07 -7.41
CA PHE A 54 -9.70 -12.58 -6.06
C PHE A 54 -8.41 -12.18 -5.35
N ILE A 55 -7.36 -13.02 -5.42
CA ILE A 55 -6.04 -12.73 -4.84
C ILE A 55 -5.36 -11.57 -5.58
N THR A 56 -5.49 -11.51 -6.90
CA THR A 56 -4.94 -10.42 -7.72
C THR A 56 -5.53 -9.07 -7.34
N GLU A 57 -6.85 -9.00 -7.14
CA GLU A 57 -7.53 -7.78 -6.69
C GLU A 57 -7.08 -7.35 -5.29
N ILE A 58 -6.93 -8.30 -4.36
CA ILE A 58 -6.38 -8.01 -3.03
C ILE A 58 -4.98 -7.42 -3.13
N ASN A 59 -4.10 -8.07 -3.90
CA ASN A 59 -2.72 -7.62 -4.07
C ASN A 59 -2.65 -6.22 -4.68
N THR A 60 -3.50 -5.93 -5.66
CA THR A 60 -3.61 -4.60 -6.27
C THR A 60 -4.00 -3.53 -5.24
N THR A 61 -5.03 -3.80 -4.42
CA THR A 61 -5.48 -2.87 -3.38
C THR A 61 -4.39 -2.64 -2.32
N VAL A 62 -3.71 -3.71 -1.88
CA VAL A 62 -2.61 -3.62 -0.92
C VAL A 62 -1.43 -2.84 -1.50
N ASP A 63 -1.09 -3.05 -2.78
CA ASP A 63 0.01 -2.32 -3.43
C ASP A 63 -0.29 -0.82 -3.54
N LEU A 64 -1.48 -0.42 -3.95
CA LEU A 64 -1.92 0.97 -3.98
C LEU A 64 -1.81 1.64 -2.60
N ALA A 65 -2.29 0.97 -1.56
CA ALA A 65 -2.16 1.47 -0.19
C ALA A 65 -0.69 1.62 0.24
N HIS A 66 0.16 0.66 -0.09
CA HIS A 66 1.58 0.72 0.24
C HIS A 66 2.35 1.78 -0.56
N GLN A 67 1.98 2.05 -1.80
CA GLN A 67 2.52 3.17 -2.57
C GLN A 67 2.14 4.51 -1.94
N SER A 68 0.90 4.66 -1.48
CA SER A 68 0.45 5.86 -0.77
C SER A 68 1.19 6.05 0.55
N ILE A 69 1.43 4.99 1.33
CA ILE A 69 2.25 5.04 2.55
C ILE A 69 3.68 5.52 2.24
N LYS A 70 4.30 5.06 1.15
CA LYS A 70 5.63 5.54 0.73
C LYS A 70 5.61 7.04 0.42
N LYS A 71 4.57 7.53 -0.26
CA LYS A 71 4.38 8.96 -0.55
C LYS A 71 4.19 9.76 0.74
N ILE A 72 3.34 9.30 1.66
CA ILE A 72 3.13 9.92 2.98
C ILE A 72 4.46 10.09 3.72
N ARG A 73 5.27 9.04 3.80
CA ARG A 73 6.58 9.10 4.46
C ARG A 73 7.54 10.09 3.82
N ALA A 74 7.53 10.19 2.48
CA ALA A 74 8.33 11.16 1.75
C ALA A 74 7.87 12.60 2.02
N ILE A 75 6.57 12.84 2.08
CA ILE A 75 5.98 14.14 2.44
C ILE A 75 6.32 14.50 3.88
N ASN A 76 6.08 13.60 4.83
CA ASN A 76 6.36 13.83 6.24
C ASN A 76 7.83 14.17 6.49
N LYS A 77 8.76 13.52 5.78
CA LYS A 77 10.19 13.85 5.84
C LYS A 77 10.48 15.28 5.38
N LYS A 78 9.78 15.78 4.33
CA LYS A 78 9.94 17.16 3.85
C LYS A 78 9.33 18.16 4.83
N LEU A 79 8.16 17.85 5.40
CA LEU A 79 7.53 18.69 6.42
C LEU A 79 8.39 18.77 7.69
N ASP A 80 9.02 17.66 8.11
CA ASP A 80 9.97 17.65 9.24
C ASP A 80 11.21 18.52 8.96
N ALA A 81 11.74 18.46 7.75
CA ALA A 81 12.87 19.29 7.34
C ALA A 81 12.50 20.77 7.35
N PHE A 82 11.30 21.13 6.86
CA PHE A 82 10.78 22.49 6.92
C PHE A 82 10.63 22.96 8.36
N VAL A 83 9.93 22.21 9.20
CA VAL A 83 9.77 22.54 10.63
C VAL A 83 11.12 22.69 11.31
N GLY A 84 12.07 21.77 11.02
CA GLY A 84 13.43 21.84 11.56
C GLY A 84 14.19 23.11 11.15
N ALA A 85 13.99 23.60 9.91
CA ALA A 85 14.64 24.80 9.41
C ALA A 85 14.03 26.08 10.02
N TYR A 86 12.71 26.15 10.12
CA TYR A 86 11.98 27.39 10.39
C TYR A 86 11.32 27.49 11.77
N SER A 87 11.48 26.49 12.66
CA SER A 87 10.82 26.47 13.97
C SER A 87 11.17 27.62 14.93
N SER A 88 12.24 28.36 14.67
CA SER A 88 12.69 29.51 15.47
C SER A 88 12.42 30.87 14.77
N ASP A 89 11.71 30.88 13.66
CA ASP A 89 11.42 32.08 12.88
C ASP A 89 9.95 32.46 13.08
N ASP A 90 9.71 33.48 13.90
CA ASP A 90 8.36 33.95 14.24
C ASP A 90 7.59 34.46 13.01
N SER A 91 8.28 34.88 11.93
CA SER A 91 7.65 35.39 10.72
C SER A 91 6.89 34.33 9.91
N VAL A 92 7.10 33.06 10.22
CA VAL A 92 6.51 31.90 9.56
C VAL A 92 5.88 30.90 10.52
N GLU A 93 5.56 31.32 11.73
CA GLU A 93 4.92 30.49 12.76
C GLU A 93 3.65 29.81 12.25
N ASP A 94 2.85 30.52 11.45
CA ASP A 94 1.63 30.04 10.79
C ASP A 94 1.90 28.88 9.85
N LEU A 95 2.97 28.93 9.05
CA LEU A 95 3.37 27.86 8.16
C LEU A 95 3.96 26.66 8.90
N VAL A 96 4.72 26.92 9.97
CA VAL A 96 5.26 25.85 10.82
C VAL A 96 4.12 25.10 11.52
N ALA A 97 3.09 25.80 12.00
CA ALA A 97 1.90 25.19 12.56
C ALA A 97 1.15 24.34 11.52
N LYS A 98 0.95 24.90 10.32
CA LYS A 98 0.31 24.19 9.20
C LYS A 98 1.10 22.94 8.78
N ALA A 99 2.43 23.00 8.75
CA ALA A 99 3.29 21.84 8.43
C ALA A 99 3.13 20.72 9.47
N LYS A 100 3.04 21.05 10.75
CA LYS A 100 2.81 20.09 11.83
C LYS A 100 1.43 19.44 11.72
N ASP A 101 0.39 20.23 11.45
CA ASP A 101 -0.98 19.74 11.26
C ASP A 101 -1.08 18.81 10.06
N LEU A 102 -0.52 19.19 8.91
CA LEU A 102 -0.46 18.33 7.72
C LEU A 102 0.24 17.01 7.99
N LYS A 103 1.37 17.05 8.68
CA LYS A 103 2.08 15.83 9.08
C LYS A 103 1.21 14.91 9.95
N GLU A 104 0.46 15.45 10.89
CA GLU A 104 -0.46 14.66 11.71
C GLU A 104 -1.56 14.04 10.85
N GLN A 105 -2.20 14.80 9.96
CA GLN A 105 -3.25 14.30 9.07
C GLN A 105 -2.74 13.17 8.15
N PHE A 106 -1.57 13.31 7.53
CA PHE A 106 -0.93 12.24 6.75
C PHE A 106 -0.59 11.02 7.61
N SER A 107 -0.09 11.25 8.83
CA SER A 107 0.24 10.17 9.76
C SER A 107 -0.99 9.39 10.23
N GLU A 108 -2.14 10.02 10.35
CA GLU A 108 -3.40 9.32 10.66
C GLU A 108 -3.83 8.37 9.54
N VAL A 109 -3.71 8.78 8.28
CA VAL A 109 -3.96 7.89 7.14
C VAL A 109 -3.00 6.70 7.17
N GLU A 110 -1.70 6.93 7.37
CA GLU A 110 -0.73 5.85 7.49
C GLU A 110 -1.06 4.89 8.63
N LYS A 111 -1.39 5.40 9.82
CA LYS A 111 -1.74 4.60 11.02
C LYS A 111 -3.02 3.77 10.81
N ALA A 112 -3.96 4.24 10.01
CA ALA A 112 -5.15 3.47 9.66
C ALA A 112 -4.83 2.32 8.71
N LEU A 113 -3.99 2.56 7.71
CA LEU A 113 -3.59 1.57 6.71
C LEU A 113 -2.59 0.55 7.23
N TYR A 114 -1.60 0.98 8.02
CA TYR A 114 -0.44 0.19 8.43
C TYR A 114 -0.09 0.39 9.90
N GLN A 115 0.39 -0.67 10.58
CA GLN A 115 0.87 -0.56 11.95
C GLN A 115 2.27 0.05 12.00
N THR A 116 2.35 1.32 12.39
CA THR A 116 3.61 2.10 12.40
C THR A 116 4.51 1.82 13.60
N GLN A 117 4.01 1.13 14.63
CA GLN A 117 4.74 0.83 15.86
C GLN A 117 5.61 -0.44 15.75
N ASN A 118 5.35 -1.30 14.74
CA ASN A 118 6.10 -2.52 14.54
C ASN A 118 7.55 -2.22 14.14
N ARG A 119 8.50 -2.81 14.87
CA ARG A 119 9.95 -2.76 14.60
C ARG A 119 10.54 -4.16 14.39
N SER A 120 9.87 -5.18 14.88
CA SER A 120 10.25 -6.59 14.75
C SER A 120 9.08 -7.44 14.26
N GLY A 121 9.36 -8.67 13.78
CA GLY A 121 8.32 -9.62 13.35
C GLY A 121 7.38 -10.10 14.46
N GLN A 122 7.74 -9.91 15.74
CA GLN A 122 6.93 -10.30 16.89
C GLN A 122 6.06 -9.15 17.46
N ASP A 123 6.30 -7.92 17.05
CA ASP A 123 5.56 -6.76 17.55
C ASP A 123 4.04 -6.79 17.29
N PRO A 124 3.52 -7.46 16.24
CA PRO A 124 2.08 -7.65 16.07
C PRO A 124 1.37 -8.35 17.23
N LEU A 125 2.09 -9.05 18.12
CA LEU A 125 1.54 -9.58 19.37
C LEU A 125 1.16 -8.47 20.36
N ASN A 126 1.82 -7.31 20.29
CA ASN A 126 1.61 -6.15 21.16
C ASN A 126 0.81 -5.04 20.47
N PHE A 127 0.94 -4.91 19.16
CA PHE A 127 0.32 -3.85 18.37
C PHE A 127 -0.62 -4.45 17.33
N PRO A 128 -1.94 -4.14 17.39
CA PRO A 128 -2.92 -4.78 16.51
C PRO A 128 -2.65 -4.48 15.04
N ILE A 129 -2.83 -5.49 14.19
CA ILE A 129 -2.72 -5.36 12.74
C ILE A 129 -3.74 -4.36 12.18
N ARG A 130 -3.36 -3.67 11.09
CA ARG A 130 -4.17 -2.64 10.42
C ARG A 130 -4.71 -3.14 9.09
N LEU A 131 -5.39 -2.25 8.34
CA LEU A 131 -6.20 -2.60 7.17
C LEU A 131 -5.42 -3.39 6.11
N THR A 132 -4.22 -2.94 5.72
CA THR A 132 -3.43 -3.64 4.69
C THR A 132 -3.00 -5.04 5.13
N ASN A 133 -2.68 -5.22 6.41
CA ASN A 133 -2.34 -6.55 6.94
C ASN A 133 -3.57 -7.46 6.98
N LYS A 134 -4.74 -6.95 7.41
CA LYS A 134 -5.97 -7.73 7.45
C LYS A 134 -6.35 -8.21 6.06
N LEU A 135 -6.30 -7.33 5.06
CA LEU A 135 -6.61 -7.68 3.68
C LEU A 135 -5.59 -8.68 3.10
N ALA A 136 -4.29 -8.46 3.32
CA ALA A 136 -3.25 -9.38 2.86
C ALA A 136 -3.29 -10.76 3.57
N HIS A 137 -3.78 -10.82 4.82
CA HIS A 137 -3.99 -12.09 5.51
C HIS A 137 -5.08 -12.95 4.85
N LEU A 138 -6.09 -12.32 4.24
CA LEU A 138 -7.14 -13.03 3.51
C LEU A 138 -6.57 -13.86 2.35
N ASN A 139 -5.49 -13.41 1.68
CA ASN A 139 -4.78 -14.21 0.68
C ASN A 139 -4.29 -15.54 1.25
N SER A 140 -3.75 -15.52 2.48
CA SER A 140 -3.27 -16.73 3.14
C SER A 140 -4.39 -17.73 3.39
N LEU A 141 -5.59 -17.26 3.71
CA LEU A 141 -6.75 -18.12 3.98
C LEU A 141 -7.29 -18.72 2.68
N VAL A 142 -7.49 -17.89 1.65
CA VAL A 142 -8.05 -18.33 0.37
C VAL A 142 -7.09 -19.25 -0.40
N SER A 143 -5.78 -19.14 -0.15
CA SER A 143 -4.74 -19.97 -0.81
C SER A 143 -4.53 -21.32 -0.14
N LEU A 144 -5.32 -21.71 0.87
CA LEU A 144 -5.15 -22.99 1.58
C LEU A 144 -5.50 -24.20 0.72
N ASP A 145 -6.40 -24.02 -0.24
CA ASP A 145 -6.82 -25.05 -1.20
C ASP A 145 -6.90 -24.46 -2.61
N ASP A 146 -7.58 -25.11 -3.53
CA ASP A 146 -7.76 -24.70 -4.92
C ASP A 146 -9.20 -24.25 -5.23
N PHE A 147 -10.10 -24.22 -4.25
CA PHE A 147 -11.48 -23.78 -4.42
C PHE A 147 -11.59 -22.26 -4.56
N GLY A 148 -12.68 -21.82 -5.16
CA GLY A 148 -13.02 -20.39 -5.24
C GLY A 148 -13.29 -19.78 -3.86
N PRO A 149 -13.17 -18.43 -3.72
CA PRO A 149 -13.41 -17.76 -2.45
C PRO A 149 -14.85 -17.93 -1.99
N THR A 150 -15.04 -18.15 -0.69
CA THR A 150 -16.35 -18.30 -0.06
C THR A 150 -17.14 -16.98 -0.06
N VAL A 151 -18.43 -17.05 0.25
CA VAL A 151 -19.29 -15.86 0.44
C VAL A 151 -18.71 -14.97 1.56
N GLN A 152 -18.14 -15.56 2.62
CA GLN A 152 -17.54 -14.86 3.73
C GLN A 152 -16.25 -14.14 3.31
N ASP A 153 -15.40 -14.79 2.51
CA ASP A 153 -14.19 -14.16 1.98
C ASP A 153 -14.51 -12.93 1.14
N ARG A 154 -15.51 -13.04 0.26
CA ARG A 154 -15.99 -11.93 -0.57
C ARG A 154 -16.53 -10.78 0.29
N ALA A 155 -17.31 -11.06 1.33
CA ALA A 155 -17.85 -10.05 2.24
C ALA A 155 -16.73 -9.33 3.00
N VAL A 156 -15.76 -10.08 3.56
CA VAL A 156 -14.61 -9.50 4.29
C VAL A 156 -13.72 -8.68 3.36
N LYS A 157 -13.43 -9.17 2.14
CA LYS A 157 -12.69 -8.41 1.14
C LYS A 157 -13.37 -7.10 0.83
N ALA A 158 -14.68 -7.12 0.54
CA ALA A 158 -15.45 -5.91 0.20
C ALA A 158 -15.38 -4.88 1.33
N GLU A 159 -15.60 -5.29 2.59
CA GLU A 159 -15.52 -4.42 3.76
C GLU A 159 -14.13 -3.78 3.91
N LEU A 160 -13.07 -4.60 3.82
CA LEU A 160 -11.70 -4.12 4.01
C LEU A 160 -11.24 -3.22 2.85
N THR A 161 -11.62 -3.56 1.61
CA THR A 161 -11.32 -2.73 0.43
C THR A 161 -11.98 -1.36 0.56
N THR A 162 -13.27 -1.29 0.89
CA THR A 162 -13.98 -0.02 1.12
C THR A 162 -13.26 0.85 2.16
N LYS A 163 -12.88 0.26 3.31
CA LYS A 163 -12.15 1.00 4.36
C LYS A 163 -10.77 1.50 3.90
N ILE A 164 -10.09 0.75 3.04
CA ILE A 164 -8.81 1.18 2.46
C ILE A 164 -9.06 2.33 1.47
N GLU A 165 -10.04 2.21 0.59
CA GLU A 165 -10.41 3.24 -0.40
C GLU A 165 -10.80 4.56 0.27
N GLU A 166 -11.50 4.53 1.40
CA GLU A 166 -11.79 5.72 2.21
C GLU A 166 -10.50 6.44 2.66
N GLN A 167 -9.49 5.67 3.08
CA GLN A 167 -8.20 6.27 3.48
C GLN A 167 -7.40 6.78 2.28
N LEU A 168 -7.45 6.10 1.15
CA LEU A 168 -6.82 6.56 -0.09
C LEU A 168 -7.48 7.85 -0.60
N ALA A 169 -8.80 7.94 -0.58
CA ALA A 169 -9.53 9.15 -0.94
C ALA A 169 -9.18 10.32 0.01
N ARG A 170 -9.03 10.06 1.33
CA ARG A 170 -8.55 11.07 2.27
C ARG A 170 -7.13 11.52 1.95
N PHE A 171 -6.23 10.59 1.61
CA PHE A 171 -4.87 10.90 1.18
C PHE A 171 -4.86 11.79 -0.07
N ASP A 172 -5.63 11.43 -1.11
CA ASP A 172 -5.70 12.19 -2.35
C ASP A 172 -6.24 13.60 -2.12
N ALA A 173 -7.27 13.75 -1.30
CA ALA A 173 -7.81 15.05 -0.92
C ALA A 173 -6.78 15.93 -0.18
N LEU A 174 -5.94 15.36 0.67
CA LEU A 174 -4.84 16.08 1.34
C LEU A 174 -3.80 16.55 0.32
N ILE A 175 -3.46 15.71 -0.67
CA ILE A 175 -2.52 16.10 -1.75
C ILE A 175 -3.09 17.26 -2.56
N GLU A 176 -4.30 17.12 -3.08
CA GLU A 176 -4.90 18.08 -4.01
C GLU A 176 -5.19 19.45 -3.38
N LYS A 177 -5.57 19.49 -2.11
CA LYS A 177 -6.00 20.73 -1.48
C LYS A 177 -4.94 21.35 -0.58
N GLU A 178 -4.36 20.54 0.28
CA GLU A 178 -3.56 21.07 1.38
C GLU A 178 -2.08 21.26 0.99
N ILE A 179 -1.52 20.36 0.17
CA ILE A 179 -0.13 20.51 -0.29
C ILE A 179 -0.01 21.72 -1.21
N ASP A 180 -0.95 21.92 -2.14
CA ASP A 180 -0.93 23.08 -3.04
C ASP A 180 -1.09 24.37 -2.25
N ALA A 181 -2.04 24.44 -1.31
CA ALA A 181 -2.22 25.60 -0.43
C ALA A 181 -0.99 25.88 0.46
N PHE A 182 -0.29 24.84 0.91
CA PHE A 182 0.96 25.00 1.66
C PHE A 182 2.08 25.58 0.77
N ASN A 183 2.23 25.02 -0.44
CA ASN A 183 3.22 25.50 -1.40
C ASN A 183 2.99 26.95 -1.83
N GLU A 184 1.74 27.34 -2.06
CA GLU A 184 1.39 28.72 -2.36
C GLU A 184 1.76 29.67 -1.21
N ALA A 185 1.40 29.32 0.02
CA ALA A 185 1.72 30.11 1.19
C ALA A 185 3.25 30.20 1.42
N PHE A 186 3.99 29.11 1.20
CA PHE A 186 5.45 29.09 1.24
C PHE A 186 6.06 30.06 0.21
N ASN A 187 5.58 30.02 -1.02
CA ASN A 187 6.07 30.90 -2.11
C ASN A 187 5.78 32.39 -1.83
N GLN A 188 4.62 32.71 -1.25
CA GLN A 188 4.26 34.08 -0.88
C GLN A 188 5.19 34.67 0.18
N LYS A 189 5.72 33.86 1.08
CA LYS A 189 6.69 34.27 2.11
C LYS A 189 8.10 34.50 1.54
N GLN A 190 8.38 34.14 0.27
CA GLN A 190 9.69 34.28 -0.38
C GLN A 190 10.85 33.66 0.43
N LEU A 191 10.59 32.53 1.09
CA LEU A 191 11.56 31.87 1.95
C LEU A 191 12.73 31.28 1.14
N PRO A 192 13.97 31.37 1.63
CA PRO A 192 15.10 30.75 0.97
C PRO A 192 14.98 29.22 1.02
N PHE A 193 15.21 28.56 -0.13
CA PHE A 193 15.19 27.09 -0.22
C PHE A 193 16.29 26.43 0.63
N LEU A 194 17.44 27.09 0.73
CA LEU A 194 18.56 26.65 1.58
C LEU A 194 18.82 27.69 2.67
N GLN A 195 18.78 27.27 3.91
CA GLN A 195 19.25 28.05 5.06
C GLN A 195 20.49 27.41 5.65
N LEU A 196 21.54 28.22 5.82
CA LEU A 196 22.65 27.87 6.70
C LEU A 196 22.24 28.35 8.11
N LYS A 197 22.11 27.42 9.06
CA LYS A 197 22.03 27.78 10.48
C LYS A 197 23.44 28.11 10.96
N ASP A 198 23.62 29.32 11.48
CA ASP A 198 24.82 29.72 12.19
C ASP A 198 24.99 28.89 13.49
#